data_d0320d58e2c7bf790f6c2a446f8929a5
#
_entry.id   d0320d58e2c7bf790f6c2a446f8929a5
#
_cell.length_a   1.000
_cell.length_b   1.000
_cell.length_c   1.000
_cell.angle_alpha   90.00
_cell.angle_beta   90.00
_cell.angle_gamma   90.00
#
_symmetry.space_group_name_H-M   'P 1'
#
loop_
_entity.id
_entity.type
_entity.pdbx_description
1 polymer ?
#
loop_
_entity_poly.entity_id
_entity_poly.type
_entity_poly.pdbx_seq_one_letter_code
_entity_poly.pdbx_strand_id
1 'polypeptide(L)'
;MSESEQDNIEYIERNHLKVPPHLDKPWFREAYSAAKRFHEKDKVLDARDRLDLCNTYKAITKAQTGAGWLGFISVFGTPFVYKYYTTATIRGVKVPKPFFLGMLGMLVSSHFASNFAYKKQLEKLDPDGTLGRKIESSEHDLLKDDTNQIKSRNERQYEMLTLLKNGGSSRWAAYFYMTYLHPNSTFPDPELKLKQLQHGKQKTSISQ
;
A
#
# COMPACT_ATOMS: atom_id res chain seq x y z
N MET A 1 -7.52 -22.95 -6.07
CA MET A 1 -7.11 -21.97 -7.11
C MET A 1 -8.21 -20.95 -7.16
N SER A 2 -7.91 -19.68 -6.88
CA SER A 2 -8.91 -18.63 -6.96
C SER A 2 -9.24 -18.30 -8.42
N GLU A 3 -10.46 -17.82 -8.70
CA GLU A 3 -10.90 -17.40 -10.03
C GLU A 3 -9.90 -16.42 -10.69
N SER A 4 -9.32 -15.52 -9.91
CA SER A 4 -8.28 -14.58 -10.35
C SER A 4 -6.97 -15.25 -10.81
N GLU A 5 -6.66 -16.45 -10.35
CA GLU A 5 -5.51 -17.23 -10.82
C GLU A 5 -5.79 -17.88 -12.18
N GLN A 6 -7.03 -18.30 -12.41
CA GLN A 6 -7.45 -18.89 -13.69
C GLN A 6 -7.44 -17.84 -14.80
N ASP A 7 -7.95 -16.62 -14.54
CA ASP A 7 -7.96 -15.52 -15.51
C ASP A 7 -6.55 -15.08 -15.91
N ASN A 8 -5.61 -15.06 -14.96
CA ASN A 8 -4.21 -14.74 -15.27
C ASN A 8 -3.52 -15.82 -16.09
N ILE A 9 -3.83 -17.10 -15.84
CA ILE A 9 -3.29 -18.22 -16.61
C ILE A 9 -3.84 -18.16 -18.03
N GLU A 10 -5.15 -17.97 -18.20
CA GLU A 10 -5.81 -17.87 -19.49
C GLU A 10 -5.30 -16.66 -20.31
N TYR A 11 -5.02 -15.52 -19.65
CA TYR A 11 -4.43 -14.35 -20.30
C TYR A 11 -3.00 -14.62 -20.81
N ILE A 12 -2.17 -15.28 -19.99
CA ILE A 12 -0.79 -15.64 -20.35
C ILE A 12 -0.80 -16.65 -21.52
N GLU A 13 -1.71 -17.61 -21.50
CA GLU A 13 -1.85 -18.61 -22.56
C GLU A 13 -2.37 -18.02 -23.86
N ARG A 14 -3.40 -17.15 -23.82
CA ARG A 14 -3.95 -16.46 -25.00
C ARG A 14 -2.91 -15.62 -25.74
N ASN A 15 -2.01 -14.98 -25.02
CA ASN A 15 -1.00 -14.13 -25.61
C ASN A 15 0.30 -14.84 -25.98
N HIS A 16 0.35 -16.19 -25.88
CA HIS A 16 1.55 -16.99 -26.13
C HIS A 16 2.81 -16.48 -25.40
N LEU A 17 2.62 -15.85 -24.24
CA LEU A 17 3.70 -15.33 -23.43
C LEU A 17 4.40 -16.51 -22.75
N LYS A 18 5.45 -17.05 -23.35
CA LYS A 18 6.32 -18.05 -22.70
C LYS A 18 6.99 -17.40 -21.49
N VAL A 19 6.34 -17.53 -20.32
CA VAL A 19 6.92 -17.05 -19.06
C VAL A 19 8.14 -17.92 -18.76
N PRO A 20 9.33 -17.33 -18.56
CA PRO A 20 10.49 -18.08 -18.13
C PRO A 20 10.18 -18.91 -16.87
N PRO A 21 10.67 -20.16 -16.73
CA PRO A 21 10.29 -21.06 -15.64
C PRO A 21 10.47 -20.48 -14.22
N HIS A 22 11.41 -19.54 -14.05
CA HIS A 22 11.62 -18.86 -12.78
C HIS A 22 10.54 -17.81 -12.46
N LEU A 23 9.77 -17.35 -13.45
CA LEU A 23 8.66 -16.40 -13.30
C LEU A 23 7.30 -17.13 -13.16
N ASP A 24 7.26 -18.44 -13.32
CA ASP A 24 6.05 -19.25 -13.17
C ASP A 24 5.75 -19.62 -11.70
N LYS A 25 6.37 -18.95 -10.76
CA LYS A 25 6.15 -19.17 -9.33
C LYS A 25 4.86 -18.48 -8.87
N PRO A 26 4.11 -19.07 -7.92
CA PRO A 26 2.86 -18.48 -7.40
C PRO A 26 3.03 -17.03 -6.93
N TRP A 27 4.13 -16.73 -6.21
CA TRP A 27 4.42 -15.38 -5.73
C TRP A 27 4.60 -14.36 -6.86
N PHE A 28 5.13 -14.79 -8.03
CA PHE A 28 5.30 -13.89 -9.16
C PHE A 28 3.97 -13.57 -9.83
N ARG A 29 3.09 -14.57 -9.99
CA ARG A 29 1.74 -14.37 -10.54
C ARG A 29 0.94 -13.41 -9.67
N GLU A 30 1.00 -13.58 -8.35
CA GLU A 30 0.34 -12.69 -7.39
C GLU A 30 0.92 -11.26 -7.47
N ALA A 31 2.24 -11.13 -7.48
CA ALA A 31 2.90 -9.82 -7.62
C ALA A 31 2.57 -9.16 -8.97
N TYR A 32 2.50 -9.93 -10.05
CA TYR A 32 2.15 -9.42 -11.38
C TYR A 32 0.71 -8.93 -11.43
N SER A 33 -0.24 -9.70 -10.89
CA SER A 33 -1.65 -9.30 -10.82
C SER A 33 -1.84 -8.04 -9.96
N ALA A 34 -1.16 -7.95 -8.84
CA ALA A 34 -1.16 -6.76 -7.99
C ALA A 34 -0.57 -5.53 -8.73
N ALA A 35 0.54 -5.73 -9.46
CA ALA A 35 1.16 -4.67 -10.26
C ALA A 35 0.24 -4.20 -11.39
N LYS A 36 -0.46 -5.11 -12.06
CA LYS A 36 -1.43 -4.79 -13.12
C LYS A 36 -2.60 -3.99 -12.57
N ARG A 37 -3.22 -4.44 -11.47
CA ARG A 37 -4.30 -3.71 -10.80
C ARG A 37 -3.86 -2.32 -10.36
N PHE A 38 -2.64 -2.19 -9.85
CA PHE A 38 -2.09 -0.90 -9.47
C PHE A 38 -1.91 0.01 -10.68
N HIS A 39 -1.31 -0.49 -11.77
CA HIS A 39 -1.08 0.28 -12.99
C HIS A 39 -2.40 0.78 -13.60
N GLU A 40 -3.43 -0.06 -13.69
CA GLU A 40 -4.74 0.30 -14.22
C GLU A 40 -5.38 1.44 -13.41
N LYS A 41 -5.30 1.38 -12.08
CA LYS A 41 -5.84 2.44 -11.21
C LYS A 41 -4.96 3.70 -11.20
N ASP A 42 -3.64 3.56 -11.29
CA ASP A 42 -2.71 4.69 -11.33
C ASP A 42 -2.83 5.51 -12.63
N LYS A 43 -3.07 4.84 -13.76
CA LYS A 43 -3.24 5.46 -15.07
C LYS A 43 -4.41 6.45 -15.13
N VAL A 44 -5.46 6.24 -14.35
CA VAL A 44 -6.69 7.06 -14.35
C VAL A 44 -6.58 8.26 -13.40
N LEU A 45 -5.53 8.35 -12.57
CA LEU A 45 -5.34 9.42 -11.60
C LEU A 45 -4.86 10.72 -12.27
N ASP A 46 -5.59 11.80 -11.98
CA ASP A 46 -5.20 13.16 -12.36
C ASP A 46 -4.10 13.71 -11.42
N ALA A 47 -3.45 14.81 -11.85
CA ALA A 47 -2.46 15.50 -11.02
C ALA A 47 -3.02 15.92 -9.64
N ARG A 48 -4.28 16.37 -9.60
CA ARG A 48 -4.96 16.74 -8.34
C ARG A 48 -5.20 15.53 -7.44
N ASP A 49 -5.60 14.38 -8.00
CA ASP A 49 -5.78 13.14 -7.25
C ASP A 49 -4.47 12.68 -6.61
N ARG A 50 -3.36 12.79 -7.35
CA ARG A 50 -2.02 12.46 -6.85
C ARG A 50 -1.60 13.34 -5.68
N LEU A 51 -1.86 14.64 -5.77
CA LEU A 51 -1.57 15.57 -4.68
C LEU A 51 -2.41 15.28 -3.43
N ASP A 52 -3.69 14.99 -3.59
CA ASP A 52 -4.58 14.64 -2.48
C ASP A 52 -4.19 13.31 -1.82
N LEU A 53 -3.88 12.29 -2.63
CA LEU A 53 -3.38 11.01 -2.12
C LEU A 53 -2.05 11.20 -1.39
N CYS A 54 -1.13 12.02 -1.92
CA CYS A 54 0.10 12.37 -1.22
C CYS A 54 -0.18 12.98 0.15
N ASN A 55 -1.07 13.96 0.24
CA ASN A 55 -1.43 14.63 1.48
C ASN A 55 -2.13 13.68 2.47
N THR A 56 -2.99 12.80 1.96
CA THR A 56 -3.66 11.75 2.73
C THR A 56 -2.64 10.79 3.35
N TYR A 57 -1.70 10.28 2.56
CA TYR A 57 -0.66 9.38 3.07
C TYR A 57 0.33 10.07 3.99
N LYS A 58 0.65 11.35 3.77
CA LYS A 58 1.44 12.17 4.73
C LYS A 58 0.71 12.30 6.06
N ALA A 59 -0.60 12.54 6.06
CA ALA A 59 -1.39 12.61 7.28
C ALA A 59 -1.42 11.28 8.05
N ILE A 60 -1.58 10.16 7.34
CA ILE A 60 -1.51 8.81 7.94
C ILE A 60 -0.12 8.56 8.55
N THR A 61 0.96 8.86 7.80
CA THR A 61 2.33 8.69 8.27
C THR A 61 2.60 9.55 9.51
N LYS A 62 2.15 10.81 9.52
CA LYS A 62 2.30 11.71 10.67
C LYS A 62 1.56 11.18 11.90
N ALA A 63 0.34 10.69 11.74
CA ALA A 63 -0.42 10.07 12.83
C ALA A 63 0.26 8.81 13.36
N GLN A 64 0.74 7.95 12.47
CA GLN A 64 1.47 6.72 12.81
C GLN A 64 2.75 7.02 13.59
N THR A 65 3.56 7.94 13.11
CA THR A 65 4.84 8.30 13.75
C THR A 65 4.60 8.98 15.09
N GLY A 66 3.67 9.93 15.16
CA GLY A 66 3.33 10.63 16.41
C GLY A 66 2.82 9.68 17.49
N ALA A 67 1.88 8.80 17.14
CA ALA A 67 1.36 7.81 18.09
C ALA A 67 2.43 6.79 18.49
N GLY A 68 3.32 6.40 17.58
CA GLY A 68 4.45 5.53 17.88
C GLY A 68 5.36 6.13 18.96
N TRP A 69 5.76 7.37 18.79
CA TRP A 69 6.57 8.07 19.80
C TRP A 69 5.85 8.22 21.15
N LEU A 70 4.56 8.55 21.12
CA LEU A 70 3.78 8.62 22.37
C LEU A 70 3.71 7.27 23.05
N GLY A 71 3.48 6.18 22.29
CA GLY A 71 3.48 4.82 22.83
C GLY A 71 4.83 4.42 23.41
N PHE A 72 5.93 4.76 22.73
CA PHE A 72 7.28 4.53 23.24
C PHE A 72 7.51 5.25 24.58
N ILE A 73 7.28 6.55 24.60
CA ILE A 73 7.53 7.41 25.79
C ILE A 73 6.67 6.95 26.96
N SER A 74 5.42 6.61 26.73
CA SER A 74 4.50 6.15 27.78
C SER A 74 4.98 4.83 28.41
N VAL A 75 5.30 3.83 27.59
CA VAL A 75 5.71 2.51 28.10
C VAL A 75 7.13 2.55 28.67
N PHE A 76 8.06 3.21 27.98
CA PHE A 76 9.43 3.37 28.46
C PHE A 76 9.50 4.19 29.73
N GLY A 77 8.72 5.26 29.81
CA GLY A 77 8.72 6.20 30.97
C GLY A 77 8.06 5.64 32.22
N THR A 78 7.09 4.74 32.09
CA THR A 78 6.30 4.21 33.21
C THR A 78 7.16 3.69 34.39
N PRO A 79 8.19 2.85 34.21
CA PRO A 79 9.00 2.35 35.31
C PRO A 79 9.79 3.45 36.04
N PHE A 80 10.20 4.50 35.32
CA PHE A 80 10.92 5.66 35.91
C PHE A 80 9.97 6.50 36.74
N VAL A 81 8.78 6.79 36.19
CA VAL A 81 7.74 7.55 36.89
C VAL A 81 7.29 6.77 38.15
N TYR A 82 6.98 5.49 38.01
CA TYR A 82 6.58 4.63 39.13
C TYR A 82 7.63 4.63 40.27
N LYS A 83 8.92 4.47 39.89
CA LYS A 83 9.99 4.45 40.88
C LYS A 83 10.19 5.80 41.54
N TYR A 84 10.09 6.88 40.80
CA TYR A 84 10.16 8.24 41.33
C TYR A 84 9.08 8.49 42.39
N TYR A 85 7.85 8.10 42.11
CA TYR A 85 6.74 8.25 43.09
C TYR A 85 6.90 7.39 44.35
N THR A 86 7.54 6.20 44.23
CA THR A 86 7.68 5.27 45.39
C THR A 86 8.93 5.54 46.23
N THR A 87 10.03 5.96 45.62
CA THR A 87 11.35 6.08 46.28
C THR A 87 12.00 7.44 46.14
N ALA A 88 11.34 8.42 45.50
CA ALA A 88 11.87 9.76 45.19
C ALA A 88 13.22 9.75 44.44
N THR A 89 13.63 8.58 43.90
CA THR A 89 14.89 8.43 43.16
C THR A 89 14.67 7.63 41.90
N ILE A 90 15.40 7.99 40.82
CA ILE A 90 15.38 7.25 39.55
C ILE A 90 16.52 6.21 39.49
N ARG A 91 17.48 6.28 40.45
CA ARG A 91 18.64 5.38 40.46
C ARG A 91 18.24 3.90 40.58
N GLY A 92 18.85 3.03 39.76
CA GLY A 92 18.67 1.57 39.76
C GLY A 92 17.53 1.02 38.90
N VAL A 93 16.89 1.85 38.05
CA VAL A 93 16.03 1.35 36.96
C VAL A 93 16.94 0.74 35.88
N LYS A 94 16.77 -0.57 35.60
CA LYS A 94 17.53 -1.25 34.53
C LYS A 94 16.94 -0.87 33.19
N VAL A 95 17.63 -0.02 32.42
CA VAL A 95 17.19 0.56 31.15
C VAL A 95 16.83 -0.46 30.05
N PRO A 96 17.54 -1.60 29.86
CA PRO A 96 17.27 -2.48 28.73
C PRO A 96 15.82 -3.00 28.66
N LYS A 97 15.26 -3.44 29.77
CA LYS A 97 13.88 -3.99 29.80
C LYS A 97 12.82 -2.95 29.41
N PRO A 98 12.77 -1.75 30.04
CA PRO A 98 11.84 -0.69 29.65
C PRO A 98 12.03 -0.26 28.19
N PHE A 99 13.26 -0.25 27.67
CA PHE A 99 13.53 0.11 26.28
C PHE A 99 12.87 -0.85 25.30
N PHE A 100 13.05 -2.17 25.49
CA PHE A 100 12.37 -3.16 24.62
C PHE A 100 10.85 -3.09 24.74
N LEU A 101 10.32 -2.90 25.94
CA LEU A 101 8.88 -2.70 26.13
C LEU A 101 8.39 -1.42 25.45
N GLY A 102 9.17 -0.33 25.50
CA GLY A 102 8.90 0.91 24.78
C GLY A 102 8.85 0.70 23.28
N MET A 103 9.78 -0.08 22.72
CA MET A 103 9.77 -0.45 21.29
C MET A 103 8.50 -1.21 20.89
N LEU A 104 8.06 -2.16 21.71
CA LEU A 104 6.78 -2.85 21.51
C LEU A 104 5.60 -1.89 21.59
N GLY A 105 5.60 -1.00 22.59
CA GLY A 105 4.60 0.07 22.72
C GLY A 105 4.54 0.97 21.48
N MET A 106 5.70 1.32 20.93
CA MET A 106 5.81 2.08 19.68
C MET A 106 5.13 1.35 18.50
N LEU A 107 5.44 0.07 18.31
CA LEU A 107 4.88 -0.73 17.21
C LEU A 107 3.37 -0.85 17.31
N VAL A 108 2.87 -1.20 18.50
CA VAL A 108 1.44 -1.35 18.75
C VAL A 108 0.69 -0.02 18.52
N SER A 109 1.18 1.07 19.13
CA SER A 109 0.54 2.39 18.99
C SER A 109 0.57 2.90 17.54
N SER A 110 1.69 2.70 16.82
CA SER A 110 1.80 3.02 15.40
C SER A 110 0.78 2.28 14.55
N HIS A 111 0.62 0.97 14.81
CA HIS A 111 -0.33 0.14 14.06
C HIS A 111 -1.78 0.60 14.27
N PHE A 112 -2.19 0.80 15.53
CA PHE A 112 -3.54 1.30 15.83
C PHE A 112 -3.80 2.69 15.23
N ALA A 113 -2.86 3.61 15.36
CA ALA A 113 -3.01 4.96 14.83
C ALA A 113 -3.06 4.97 13.30
N SER A 114 -2.28 4.12 12.64
CA SER A 114 -2.32 3.95 11.18
C SER A 114 -3.70 3.50 10.73
N ASN A 115 -4.24 2.44 11.35
CA ASN A 115 -5.56 1.90 11.01
C ASN A 115 -6.68 2.93 11.27
N PHE A 116 -6.61 3.64 12.39
CA PHE A 116 -7.58 4.68 12.72
C PHE A 116 -7.53 5.85 11.74
N ALA A 117 -6.33 6.36 11.46
CA ALA A 117 -6.13 7.45 10.52
C ALA A 117 -6.59 7.06 9.10
N TYR A 118 -6.31 5.83 8.71
CA TYR A 118 -6.72 5.27 7.44
C TYR A 118 -8.25 5.21 7.32
N LYS A 119 -8.92 4.62 8.33
CA LYS A 119 -10.38 4.56 8.38
C LYS A 119 -11.01 5.96 8.29
N LYS A 120 -10.48 6.92 9.04
CA LYS A 120 -10.95 8.32 9.01
C LYS A 120 -10.81 8.96 7.63
N GLN A 121 -9.76 8.62 6.86
CA GLN A 121 -9.60 9.14 5.49
C GLN A 121 -10.59 8.49 4.51
N LEU A 122 -10.86 7.19 4.65
CA LEU A 122 -11.91 6.52 3.88
C LEU A 122 -13.28 7.10 4.15
N GLU A 123 -13.63 7.33 5.43
CA GLU A 123 -14.90 7.95 5.83
C GLU A 123 -15.08 9.36 5.26
N LYS A 124 -14.00 10.12 5.06
CA LYS A 124 -14.07 11.44 4.41
C LYS A 124 -14.41 11.35 2.93
N LEU A 125 -13.95 10.32 2.24
CA LEU A 125 -14.21 10.12 0.81
C LEU A 125 -15.56 9.50 0.56
N ASP A 126 -16.04 8.70 1.50
CA ASP A 126 -17.28 7.94 1.42
C ASP A 126 -18.06 8.04 2.75
N PRO A 127 -18.63 9.24 3.07
CA PRO A 127 -19.39 9.43 4.31
C PRO A 127 -20.64 8.57 4.39
N ASP A 128 -21.23 8.24 3.26
CA ASP A 128 -22.48 7.48 3.16
C ASP A 128 -22.27 5.96 2.98
N GLY A 129 -21.02 5.51 2.86
CA GLY A 129 -20.67 4.11 2.63
C GLY A 129 -21.16 3.56 1.27
N THR A 130 -21.49 4.44 0.34
CA THR A 130 -22.03 4.07 -0.98
C THR A 130 -20.92 3.61 -1.94
N LEU A 131 -19.76 4.26 -1.89
CA LEU A 131 -18.60 3.90 -2.73
C LEU A 131 -18.03 2.55 -2.34
N GLY A 132 -17.93 2.27 -1.04
CA GLY A 132 -17.47 0.98 -0.54
C GLY A 132 -18.34 -0.17 -1.05
N ARG A 133 -19.67 -0.04 -0.94
CA ARG A 133 -20.63 -1.04 -1.43
C ARG A 133 -20.59 -1.20 -2.96
N LYS A 134 -20.44 -0.10 -3.70
CA LYS A 134 -20.35 -0.13 -5.17
C LYS A 134 -19.09 -0.85 -5.63
N ILE A 135 -17.95 -0.62 -4.98
CA ILE A 135 -16.68 -1.27 -5.33
C ILE A 135 -16.72 -2.76 -4.98
N GLU A 136 -17.27 -3.12 -3.81
CA GLU A 136 -17.42 -4.51 -3.39
C GLU A 136 -18.37 -5.29 -4.31
N SER A 137 -19.46 -4.68 -4.78
CA SER A 137 -20.35 -5.29 -5.76
C SER A 137 -19.72 -5.40 -7.15
N SER A 138 -18.90 -4.42 -7.58
CA SER A 138 -18.23 -4.46 -8.88
C SER A 138 -17.04 -5.45 -8.91
N GLU A 139 -16.43 -5.72 -7.78
CA GLU A 139 -15.39 -6.74 -7.66
C GLU A 139 -15.96 -8.17 -7.80
N HIS A 140 -17.23 -8.36 -7.46
CA HIS A 140 -17.98 -9.60 -7.68
C HIS A 140 -18.51 -9.76 -9.12
N ASP A 141 -18.69 -8.66 -9.84
CA ASP A 141 -19.28 -8.62 -11.18
C ASP A 141 -18.20 -8.37 -12.24
N LEU A 142 -17.16 -9.22 -12.27
CA LEU A 142 -16.02 -9.17 -13.20
C LEU A 142 -16.41 -9.28 -14.69
N LEU A 143 -17.71 -9.44 -15.00
CA LEU A 143 -18.24 -9.58 -16.35
C LEU A 143 -18.82 -8.29 -16.95
N LYS A 144 -18.93 -7.22 -16.18
CA LYS A 144 -19.33 -5.90 -16.71
C LYS A 144 -18.10 -5.05 -16.96
N ASP A 145 -17.68 -5.07 -18.21
CA ASP A 145 -16.70 -4.16 -18.81
C ASP A 145 -17.26 -2.71 -18.82
N ASP A 146 -17.36 -2.12 -17.63
CA ASP A 146 -17.75 -0.72 -17.43
C ASP A 146 -16.55 0.22 -17.63
N THR A 147 -15.75 -0.07 -18.68
CA THR A 147 -14.54 0.68 -19.06
C THR A 147 -14.82 2.13 -19.48
N ASN A 148 -16.07 2.55 -19.61
CA ASN A 148 -16.44 3.88 -20.11
C ASN A 148 -17.13 4.80 -19.08
N GLN A 149 -17.33 4.38 -17.83
CA GLN A 149 -17.84 5.31 -16.83
C GLN A 149 -16.71 6.18 -16.29
N ILE A 150 -16.83 7.50 -16.50
CA ILE A 150 -15.94 8.49 -15.89
C ILE A 150 -16.12 8.42 -14.36
N LYS A 151 -15.21 7.72 -13.68
CA LYS A 151 -15.21 7.61 -12.22
C LYS A 151 -15.06 8.98 -11.58
N SER A 152 -15.83 9.23 -10.54
CA SER A 152 -15.70 10.45 -9.76
C SER A 152 -14.32 10.53 -9.08
N ARG A 153 -13.87 11.75 -8.76
CA ARG A 153 -12.59 11.96 -8.07
C ARG A 153 -12.50 11.17 -6.76
N ASN A 154 -13.54 11.21 -5.95
CA ASN A 154 -13.59 10.48 -4.69
C ASN A 154 -13.53 8.97 -4.89
N GLU A 155 -14.17 8.45 -5.93
CA GLU A 155 -14.16 7.03 -6.27
C GLU A 155 -12.75 6.55 -6.65
N ARG A 156 -12.03 7.30 -7.51
CA ARG A 156 -10.64 6.97 -7.88
C ARG A 156 -9.70 6.97 -6.67
N GLN A 157 -9.82 7.98 -5.81
CA GLN A 157 -9.02 8.09 -4.59
C GLN A 157 -9.36 6.98 -3.59
N TYR A 158 -10.63 6.66 -3.41
CA TYR A 158 -11.11 5.60 -2.53
C TYR A 158 -10.59 4.23 -2.98
N GLU A 159 -10.71 3.90 -4.27
CA GLU A 159 -10.18 2.66 -4.85
C GLU A 159 -8.67 2.53 -4.64
N MET A 160 -7.92 3.61 -4.88
CA MET A 160 -6.48 3.59 -4.69
C MET A 160 -6.09 3.43 -3.22
N LEU A 161 -6.78 4.14 -2.31
CA LEU A 161 -6.57 3.96 -0.87
C LEU A 161 -6.86 2.52 -0.45
N THR A 162 -7.95 1.93 -0.90
CA THR A 162 -8.34 0.55 -0.54
C THR A 162 -7.31 -0.45 -1.07
N LEU A 163 -6.85 -0.29 -2.30
CA LEU A 163 -5.82 -1.15 -2.90
C LEU A 163 -4.50 -1.13 -2.11
N LEU A 164 -4.10 0.04 -1.61
CA LEU A 164 -2.81 0.24 -0.97
C LEU A 164 -2.85 0.17 0.57
N LYS A 165 -3.94 -0.30 1.14
CA LYS A 165 -4.19 -0.35 2.58
C LYS A 165 -3.04 -0.99 3.39
N ASN A 166 -2.46 -2.06 2.87
CA ASN A 166 -1.43 -2.84 3.56
C ASN A 166 0.00 -2.36 3.24
N GLY A 167 0.15 -1.30 2.45
CA GLY A 167 1.44 -0.75 2.05
C GLY A 167 1.99 0.27 3.04
N GLY A 168 3.30 0.55 2.97
CA GLY A 168 3.95 1.58 3.77
C GLY A 168 3.48 2.98 3.37
N SER A 169 2.74 3.66 4.25
CA SER A 169 2.15 4.99 3.98
C SER A 169 3.16 6.04 3.54
N SER A 170 4.37 6.03 4.11
CA SER A 170 5.46 6.94 3.73
C SER A 170 5.94 6.74 2.28
N ARG A 171 6.02 5.48 1.82
CA ARG A 171 6.40 5.14 0.44
C ARG A 171 5.37 5.64 -0.56
N TRP A 172 4.09 5.47 -0.24
CA TRP A 172 3.00 5.94 -1.09
C TRP A 172 2.92 7.47 -1.12
N ALA A 173 3.15 8.14 0.00
CA ALA A 173 3.26 9.59 0.03
C ALA A 173 4.38 10.08 -0.91
N ALA A 174 5.55 9.46 -0.87
CA ALA A 174 6.67 9.80 -1.75
C ALA A 174 6.34 9.50 -3.22
N TYR A 175 5.74 8.34 -3.52
CA TYR A 175 5.35 7.95 -4.88
C TYR A 175 4.39 8.96 -5.50
N PHE A 176 3.29 9.29 -4.82
CA PHE A 176 2.30 10.24 -5.34
C PHE A 176 2.85 11.67 -5.46
N TYR A 177 3.77 12.05 -4.58
CA TYR A 177 4.46 13.35 -4.71
C TYR A 177 5.36 13.38 -5.94
N MET A 178 6.16 12.33 -6.16
CA MET A 178 7.06 12.26 -7.32
C MET A 178 6.29 12.21 -8.63
N THR A 179 5.21 11.44 -8.70
CA THR A 179 4.37 11.35 -9.91
C THR A 179 3.49 12.59 -10.14
N TYR A 180 3.23 13.37 -9.11
CA TYR A 180 2.65 14.71 -9.23
C TYR A 180 3.61 15.70 -9.89
N LEU A 181 4.88 15.71 -9.44
CA LEU A 181 5.91 16.60 -10.01
C LEU A 181 6.37 16.16 -11.40
N HIS A 182 6.45 14.87 -11.62
CA HIS A 182 6.94 14.25 -12.84
C HIS A 182 5.91 13.26 -13.40
N PRO A 183 4.92 13.70 -14.17
CA PRO A 183 3.86 12.83 -14.69
C PRO A 183 4.37 11.64 -15.53
N ASN A 184 5.55 11.76 -16.11
CA ASN A 184 6.20 10.70 -16.89
C ASN A 184 6.85 9.60 -16.01
N SER A 185 6.90 9.78 -14.70
CA SER A 185 7.47 8.82 -13.72
C SER A 185 6.42 7.91 -13.10
N THR A 186 5.26 7.77 -13.74
CA THR A 186 4.19 6.86 -13.33
C THR A 186 4.66 5.41 -13.36
N PHE A 187 3.94 4.54 -12.65
CA PHE A 187 4.27 3.12 -12.61
C PHE A 187 4.25 2.53 -14.02
N PRO A 188 5.34 1.90 -14.47
CA PRO A 188 5.45 1.38 -15.81
C PRO A 188 4.47 0.23 -16.04
N ASP A 189 4.00 0.08 -17.27
CA ASP A 189 3.14 -1.02 -17.65
C ASP A 189 3.83 -2.38 -17.40
N PRO A 190 3.25 -3.24 -16.56
CA PRO A 190 3.82 -4.55 -16.25
C PRO A 190 3.93 -5.45 -17.47
N GLU A 191 3.01 -5.32 -18.44
CA GLU A 191 3.02 -6.11 -19.67
C GLU A 191 4.20 -5.74 -20.57
N LEU A 192 4.44 -4.44 -20.74
CA LEU A 192 5.59 -3.97 -21.51
C LEU A 192 6.90 -4.40 -20.88
N LYS A 193 7.00 -4.34 -19.54
CA LYS A 193 8.17 -4.83 -18.84
C LYS A 193 8.38 -6.34 -19.00
N LEU A 194 7.31 -7.13 -18.92
CA LEU A 194 7.39 -8.56 -19.13
C LEU A 194 7.88 -8.89 -20.54
N LYS A 195 7.33 -8.22 -21.57
CA LYS A 195 7.78 -8.34 -22.98
C LYS A 195 9.27 -7.97 -23.13
N GLN A 196 9.72 -6.88 -22.53
CA GLN A 196 11.14 -6.46 -22.57
C GLN A 196 12.06 -7.51 -21.95
N LEU A 197 11.68 -8.13 -20.81
CA LEU A 197 12.44 -9.19 -20.17
C LEU A 197 12.53 -10.45 -21.04
N GLN A 198 11.50 -10.75 -21.81
CA GLN A 198 11.48 -11.87 -22.75
C GLN A 198 12.40 -11.62 -23.94
N HIS A 199 12.33 -10.44 -24.55
CA HIS A 199 13.16 -10.07 -25.70
C HIS A 199 14.63 -9.87 -25.34
N GLY A 200 14.91 -9.34 -24.15
CA GLY A 200 16.30 -9.17 -23.67
C GLY A 200 17.06 -10.49 -23.52
N LYS A 201 16.35 -11.56 -23.15
CA LYS A 201 16.96 -12.90 -23.04
C LYS A 201 17.17 -13.60 -24.38
N GLN A 202 16.35 -13.34 -25.38
CA GLN A 202 16.57 -13.88 -26.72
C GLN A 202 17.86 -13.34 -27.37
N LYS A 203 18.26 -12.09 -27.12
CA LYS A 203 19.51 -11.53 -27.64
C LYS A 203 20.75 -12.14 -27.01
N THR A 204 20.72 -12.54 -25.73
CA THR A 204 21.85 -13.18 -25.03
C THR A 204 22.04 -14.64 -25.37
N SER A 205 20.99 -15.35 -25.81
CA SER A 205 21.08 -16.76 -26.22
C SER A 205 21.50 -16.99 -27.66
N ILE A 206 21.59 -15.94 -28.49
CA ILE A 206 22.02 -15.99 -29.90
C ILE A 206 23.53 -15.64 -30.02
N SER A 207 24.13 -15.11 -28.96
CA SER A 207 25.55 -14.70 -28.93
C SER A 207 26.47 -15.71 -28.22
N GLN A 208 26.01 -16.92 -27.95
CA GLN A 208 26.81 -18.09 -27.52
C GLN A 208 26.77 -19.17 -28.62
#